data_183d8755ce6fe77c42c13c80126fc2ee
#
_entry.id   183d8755ce6fe77c42c13c80126fc2ee
#
_cell.length_a   1.000
_cell.length_b   1.000
_cell.length_c   1.000
_cell.angle_alpha   90.00
_cell.angle_beta   90.00
_cell.angle_gamma   90.00
#
_symmetry.space_group_name_H-M   'P 1'
#
loop_
_entity.id
_entity.type
_entity.pdbx_description
1 polymer ?
#
loop_
_entity_poly.entity_id
_entity_poly.type
_entity_poly.pdbx_seq_one_letter_code
_entity_poly.pdbx_strand_id
1 'polypeptide(L)'
;MIALASPHLDEIRQHGERDYPFECCGLLLGRFETSNKVVIQTYPISNAREEEAKRNRFLIRPEELMRGEKYAREKALDVVGFYHSHPDDHAVPSQYDLEHAWPTYSYIVVAVESSKATDVRSWEMEADRSRFNEEEILPLPLGEGPG
;
A
#
# COMPACT_ATOMS: atom_id res chain seq x y z
N MET A 1 -12.53 -6.46 -0.46
CA MET A 1 -12.08 -6.13 -1.84
C MET A 1 -11.57 -4.70 -1.91
N ILE A 2 -10.61 -4.44 -2.74
CA ILE A 2 -10.09 -3.11 -2.99
C ILE A 2 -10.14 -2.84 -4.49
N ALA A 3 -10.59 -1.65 -4.88
CA ALA A 3 -10.73 -1.27 -6.27
C ALA A 3 -9.83 -0.08 -6.60
N LEU A 4 -9.07 -0.18 -7.68
CA LEU A 4 -8.24 0.93 -8.15
C LEU A 4 -7.98 0.79 -9.65
N ALA A 5 -7.78 1.94 -10.29
CA ALA A 5 -7.52 1.97 -11.72
C ALA A 5 -6.07 1.56 -12.03
N SER A 6 -5.84 1.04 -13.24
CA SER A 6 -4.52 0.62 -13.69
C SER A 6 -3.40 1.62 -13.45
N PRO A 7 -3.59 2.93 -13.70
CA PRO A 7 -2.52 3.90 -13.44
C PRO A 7 -2.02 3.89 -12.00
N HIS A 8 -2.90 3.65 -11.02
CA HIS A 8 -2.49 3.60 -9.62
C HIS A 8 -1.69 2.34 -9.30
N LEU A 9 -2.07 1.20 -9.88
CA LEU A 9 -1.25 -0.01 -9.77
C LEU A 9 0.12 0.19 -10.39
N ASP A 10 0.18 0.85 -11.54
CA ASP A 10 1.45 1.14 -12.20
C ASP A 10 2.32 2.06 -11.37
N GLU A 11 1.73 3.07 -10.71
CA GLU A 11 2.46 3.94 -9.79
C GLU A 11 3.12 3.16 -8.66
N ILE A 12 2.37 2.20 -8.07
CA ILE A 12 2.89 1.35 -6.99
C ILE A 12 4.04 0.48 -7.52
N ARG A 13 3.86 -0.16 -8.68
CA ARG A 13 4.90 -0.99 -9.28
C ARG A 13 6.16 -0.18 -9.58
N GLN A 14 6.01 0.98 -10.18
CA GLN A 14 7.12 1.85 -10.54
C GLN A 14 7.87 2.36 -9.30
N HIS A 15 7.14 2.66 -8.22
CA HIS A 15 7.76 3.08 -6.97
C HIS A 15 8.63 1.94 -6.41
N GLY A 16 8.13 0.72 -6.41
CA GLY A 16 8.89 -0.44 -5.96
C GLY A 16 10.13 -0.69 -6.80
N GLU A 17 9.99 -0.57 -8.13
CA GLU A 17 11.13 -0.75 -9.05
C GLU A 17 12.19 0.33 -8.86
N ARG A 18 11.75 1.57 -8.66
CA ARG A 18 12.63 2.72 -8.51
C ARG A 18 13.44 2.66 -7.22
N ASP A 19 12.84 2.20 -6.13
CA ASP A 19 13.49 2.12 -4.82
C ASP A 19 14.30 0.84 -4.62
N TYR A 20 14.12 -0.16 -5.49
CA TYR A 20 14.89 -1.41 -5.41
C TYR A 20 16.39 -1.11 -5.29
N PRO A 21 17.16 -1.73 -4.41
CA PRO A 21 16.84 -2.93 -3.62
C PRO A 21 16.21 -2.66 -2.24
N PHE A 22 15.74 -1.47 -2.00
CA PHE A 22 15.09 -1.09 -0.74
C PHE A 22 13.57 -1.21 -0.86
N GLU A 23 12.89 -1.36 0.27
CA GLU A 23 11.43 -1.35 0.30
C GLU A 23 10.92 0.07 0.09
N CYS A 24 9.93 0.21 -0.78
CA CYS A 24 9.17 1.45 -0.89
C CYS A 24 7.93 1.37 0.00
N CYS A 25 7.31 2.50 0.27
CA CYS A 25 6.06 2.55 1.00
C CYS A 25 5.24 3.78 0.61
N GLY A 26 3.95 3.72 0.92
CA GLY A 26 3.05 4.83 0.67
C GLY A 26 1.66 4.57 1.23
N LEU A 27 0.80 5.56 1.08
CA LEU A 27 -0.59 5.49 1.50
C LEU A 27 -1.50 5.29 0.30
N LEU A 28 -2.62 4.64 0.55
CA LEU A 28 -3.72 4.52 -0.40
C LEU A 28 -4.83 5.44 0.08
N LEU A 29 -5.17 6.45 -0.72
CA LEU A 29 -6.20 7.44 -0.38
C LEU A 29 -7.45 7.17 -1.20
N GLY A 30 -8.60 7.22 -0.56
CA GLY A 30 -9.85 6.94 -1.25
C GLY A 30 -11.04 6.95 -0.33
N ARG A 31 -11.95 5.99 -0.51
CA ARG A 31 -13.18 5.90 0.26
C ARG A 31 -13.47 4.49 0.71
N PHE A 32 -14.04 4.39 1.92
CA PHE A 32 -14.62 3.14 2.39
C PHE A 32 -16.04 3.04 1.85
N GLU A 33 -16.28 2.03 1.04
CA GLU A 33 -17.61 1.72 0.52
C GLU A 33 -18.19 0.53 1.28
N THR A 34 -19.48 0.21 1.08
CA THR A 34 -20.17 -0.86 1.81
C THR A 34 -19.47 -2.21 1.72
N SER A 35 -19.03 -2.61 0.53
CA SER A 35 -18.42 -3.93 0.32
C SER A 35 -16.97 -3.86 -0.11
N ASN A 36 -16.42 -2.68 -0.34
CA ASN A 36 -15.04 -2.56 -0.78
C ASN A 36 -14.45 -1.21 -0.43
N LYS A 37 -13.14 -1.09 -0.64
CA LYS A 37 -12.42 0.19 -0.56
C LYS A 37 -12.14 0.63 -1.99
N VAL A 38 -12.26 1.92 -2.25
CA VAL A 38 -11.97 2.50 -3.57
C VAL A 38 -10.78 3.42 -3.44
N VAL A 39 -9.70 3.11 -4.15
CA VAL A 39 -8.49 3.95 -4.15
C VAL A 39 -8.63 5.01 -5.25
N ILE A 40 -8.50 6.26 -4.87
CA ILE A 40 -8.60 7.41 -5.76
C ILE A 40 -7.21 7.96 -6.07
N GLN A 41 -6.27 7.80 -5.14
CA GLN A 41 -4.93 8.36 -5.29
C GLN A 41 -3.93 7.56 -4.47
N THR A 42 -2.72 7.39 -4.99
CA THR A 42 -1.59 6.89 -4.21
C THR A 42 -0.83 8.09 -3.63
N TYR A 43 -0.21 7.88 -2.49
CA TYR A 43 0.55 8.94 -1.81
C TYR A 43 1.90 8.34 -1.39
N PRO A 44 2.92 8.47 -2.24
CA PRO A 44 4.23 7.91 -1.95
C PRO A 44 4.87 8.56 -0.72
N ILE A 45 5.56 7.75 0.08
CA ILE A 45 6.27 8.22 1.26
C ILE A 45 7.69 7.69 1.21
N SER A 46 8.65 8.48 1.70
CA SER A 46 10.03 8.04 1.80
C SER A 46 10.18 7.05 2.95
N ASN A 47 10.87 5.92 2.69
CA ASN A 47 11.16 4.96 3.73
C ASN A 47 12.19 5.55 4.70
N ALA A 48 11.79 5.72 5.97
CA ALA A 48 12.62 6.36 7.00
C ALA A 48 13.55 5.39 7.76
N ARG A 49 13.51 4.09 7.42
CA ARG A 49 14.41 3.10 8.03
C ARG A 49 15.85 3.38 7.69
N GLU A 50 16.78 2.91 8.54
CA GLU A 50 18.20 2.91 8.24
C GLU A 50 18.48 2.08 6.99
N GLU A 51 19.55 2.42 6.26
CA GLU A 51 19.86 1.80 4.97
C GLU A 51 19.83 0.26 5.00
N GLU A 52 20.39 -0.34 6.03
CA GLU A 52 20.44 -1.80 6.16
C GLU A 52 19.04 -2.41 6.31
N ALA A 53 18.15 -1.75 7.02
CA ALA A 53 16.82 -2.24 7.28
C ALA A 53 15.87 -1.96 6.11
N LYS A 54 16.15 -0.98 5.25
CA LYS A 54 15.31 -0.62 4.10
C LYS A 54 15.16 -1.76 3.10
N ARG A 55 16.06 -2.73 3.09
CA ARG A 55 16.00 -3.85 2.13
C ARG A 55 14.85 -4.80 2.39
N ASN A 56 14.41 -4.92 3.66
CA ASN A 56 13.34 -5.85 4.03
C ASN A 56 12.39 -5.28 5.08
N ARG A 57 12.45 -3.99 5.33
CA ARG A 57 11.55 -3.29 6.25
C ARG A 57 11.38 -1.85 5.83
N PHE A 58 10.24 -1.28 6.17
CA PHE A 58 10.00 0.14 5.94
C PHE A 58 9.50 0.80 7.23
N LEU A 59 9.59 2.12 7.30
CA LEU A 59 9.09 2.89 8.42
C LEU A 59 8.45 4.17 7.89
N ILE A 60 7.17 4.38 8.24
CA ILE A 60 6.49 5.65 7.98
C ILE A 60 6.55 6.45 9.28
N ARG A 61 7.16 7.63 9.22
CA ARG A 61 7.23 8.50 10.39
C ARG A 61 5.84 9.04 10.74
N PRO A 62 5.53 9.23 12.03
CA PRO A 62 4.25 9.81 12.42
C PRO A 62 3.94 11.14 11.72
N GLU A 63 4.93 11.98 11.50
CA GLU A 63 4.76 13.26 10.80
C GLU A 63 4.33 13.07 9.35
N GLU A 64 4.87 12.05 8.67
CA GLU A 64 4.52 11.73 7.29
C GLU A 64 3.09 11.19 7.21
N LEU A 65 2.71 10.34 8.15
CA LEU A 65 1.35 9.83 8.22
C LEU A 65 0.37 10.97 8.48
N MET A 66 0.68 11.87 9.40
CA MET A 66 -0.16 13.03 9.70
C MET A 66 -0.32 13.95 8.49
N ARG A 67 0.74 14.18 7.73
CA ARG A 67 0.66 14.97 6.49
C ARG A 67 -0.24 14.30 5.46
N GLY A 68 -0.08 12.99 5.30
CA GLY A 68 -0.92 12.22 4.37
C GLY A 68 -2.39 12.26 4.77
N GLU A 69 -2.70 12.11 6.04
CA GLU A 69 -4.06 12.19 6.55
C GLU A 69 -4.65 13.60 6.36
N LYS A 70 -3.86 14.64 6.60
CA LYS A 70 -4.29 16.02 6.38
C LYS A 70 -4.56 16.26 4.90
N TYR A 71 -3.65 15.82 4.02
CA TYR A 71 -3.83 15.92 2.59
C TYR A 71 -5.12 15.23 2.14
N ALA A 72 -5.35 14.00 2.65
CA ALA A 72 -6.56 13.25 2.33
C ALA A 72 -7.82 14.02 2.73
N ARG A 73 -7.85 14.56 3.95
CA ARG A 73 -8.99 15.36 4.41
C ARG A 73 -9.24 16.57 3.53
N GLU A 74 -8.19 17.26 3.09
CA GLU A 74 -8.32 18.43 2.20
C GLU A 74 -8.91 18.05 0.86
N LYS A 75 -8.74 16.79 0.43
CA LYS A 75 -9.31 16.24 -0.81
C LYS A 75 -10.62 15.51 -0.59
N ALA A 76 -11.17 15.53 0.63
CA ALA A 76 -12.36 14.78 1.03
C ALA A 76 -12.18 13.28 0.83
N LEU A 77 -10.99 12.76 1.12
CA LEU A 77 -10.63 11.36 1.04
C LEU A 77 -10.21 10.83 2.41
N ASP A 78 -10.21 9.51 2.54
CA ASP A 78 -9.69 8.80 3.72
C ASP A 78 -8.43 8.05 3.35
N VAL A 79 -7.59 7.74 4.35
CA VAL A 79 -6.55 6.75 4.19
C VAL A 79 -7.25 5.39 4.29
N VAL A 80 -7.30 4.64 3.19
CA VAL A 80 -7.97 3.34 3.16
C VAL A 80 -6.98 2.19 3.26
N GLY A 81 -5.70 2.47 3.14
CA GLY A 81 -4.68 1.44 3.27
C GLY A 81 -3.28 1.97 3.03
N PHE A 82 -2.37 1.01 2.90
CA PHE A 82 -0.94 1.24 2.73
C PHE A 82 -0.42 0.33 1.64
N TYR A 83 0.71 0.70 1.03
CA TYR A 83 1.41 -0.20 0.13
C TYR A 83 2.89 -0.21 0.47
N HIS A 84 3.54 -1.33 0.18
CA HIS A 84 5.00 -1.43 0.27
C HIS A 84 5.50 -2.50 -0.69
N SER A 85 6.79 -2.51 -0.94
CA SER A 85 7.41 -3.49 -1.82
C SER A 85 8.20 -4.52 -1.02
N HIS A 86 8.33 -5.73 -1.58
CA HIS A 86 9.18 -6.79 -1.07
C HIS A 86 10.29 -7.04 -2.09
N PRO A 87 11.50 -6.49 -1.89
CA PRO A 87 12.62 -6.74 -2.81
C PRO A 87 13.05 -8.20 -2.76
N ASP A 88 13.04 -8.85 -3.93
CA ASP A 88 13.45 -10.24 -4.12
C ASP A 88 12.71 -11.22 -3.20
N ASP A 89 11.44 -10.95 -2.92
CA ASP A 89 10.58 -11.77 -2.08
C ASP A 89 9.15 -11.76 -2.62
N HIS A 90 8.32 -12.66 -2.12
CA HIS A 90 6.93 -12.79 -2.55
C HIS A 90 6.05 -11.65 -2.07
N ALA A 91 4.94 -11.42 -2.77
CA ALA A 91 3.96 -10.39 -2.41
C ALA A 91 3.04 -10.86 -1.26
N VAL A 92 3.62 -11.39 -0.21
CA VAL A 92 2.94 -11.92 0.97
C VAL A 92 3.47 -11.19 2.19
N PRO A 93 2.58 -10.71 3.10
CA PRO A 93 3.02 -9.99 4.29
C PRO A 93 3.98 -10.82 5.14
N SER A 94 5.01 -10.13 5.66
CA SER A 94 5.99 -10.74 6.56
C SER A 94 5.47 -10.77 7.99
N GLN A 95 6.21 -11.43 8.88
CA GLN A 95 5.90 -11.40 10.31
C GLN A 95 5.99 -9.97 10.85
N TYR A 96 6.96 -9.18 10.37
CA TYR A 96 7.06 -7.76 10.71
C TYR A 96 5.81 -7.00 10.29
N ASP A 97 5.30 -7.25 9.07
CA ASP A 97 4.08 -6.63 8.58
C ASP A 97 2.89 -6.96 9.48
N LEU A 98 2.78 -8.24 9.87
CA LEU A 98 1.70 -8.70 10.74
C LEU A 98 1.73 -7.98 12.10
N GLU A 99 2.89 -7.81 12.68
CA GLU A 99 3.05 -7.17 13.99
C GLU A 99 2.71 -5.69 13.97
N HIS A 100 2.82 -5.02 12.82
CA HIS A 100 2.65 -3.58 12.69
C HIS A 100 1.39 -3.17 11.95
N ALA A 101 0.57 -4.12 11.50
CA ALA A 101 -0.64 -3.82 10.74
C ALA A 101 -1.84 -3.60 11.66
N TRP A 102 -2.84 -2.89 11.13
CA TRP A 102 -4.10 -2.60 11.81
C TRP A 102 -5.27 -3.17 11.01
N PRO A 103 -6.31 -3.69 11.68
CA PRO A 103 -7.56 -4.03 11.00
C PRO A 103 -8.15 -2.81 10.29
N THR A 104 -9.09 -3.03 9.40
CA THR A 104 -9.81 -1.99 8.64
C THR A 104 -9.10 -1.58 7.37
N TYR A 105 -7.77 -1.47 7.38
CA TYR A 105 -6.99 -1.02 6.22
C TYR A 105 -6.62 -2.17 5.29
N SER A 106 -6.44 -1.82 4.02
CA SER A 106 -5.85 -2.74 3.05
C SER A 106 -4.34 -2.54 3.00
N TYR A 107 -3.62 -3.64 2.78
CA TYR A 107 -2.16 -3.64 2.66
C TYR A 107 -1.79 -4.24 1.31
N ILE A 108 -1.37 -3.39 0.38
CA ILE A 108 -0.92 -3.85 -0.94
C ILE A 108 0.58 -4.11 -0.86
N VAL A 109 0.99 -5.30 -1.26
CA VAL A 109 2.40 -5.70 -1.32
C VAL A 109 2.76 -5.94 -2.77
N VAL A 110 3.82 -5.30 -3.24
CA VAL A 110 4.36 -5.54 -4.58
C VAL A 110 5.69 -6.28 -4.47
N ALA A 111 5.76 -7.43 -5.12
CA ALA A 111 7.00 -8.19 -5.23
C ALA A 111 7.87 -7.58 -6.33
N VAL A 112 9.12 -7.25 -6.01
CA VAL A 112 10.07 -6.67 -6.96
C VAL A 112 11.29 -7.59 -7.03
N GLU A 113 11.47 -8.24 -8.18
CA GLU A 113 12.55 -9.17 -8.39
C GLU A 113 13.53 -8.60 -9.41
N SER A 114 14.78 -8.42 -9.00
CA SER A 114 15.84 -7.87 -9.88
C SER A 114 15.38 -6.57 -10.57
N SER A 115 14.83 -5.65 -9.82
CA SER A 115 14.33 -4.33 -10.28
C SER A 115 13.04 -4.39 -11.10
N LYS A 116 12.37 -5.54 -11.19
CA LYS A 116 11.11 -5.70 -11.94
C LYS A 116 9.97 -6.10 -11.01
N ALA A 117 8.87 -5.38 -11.05
CA ALA A 117 7.67 -5.75 -10.32
C ALA A 117 7.06 -7.00 -10.98
N THR A 118 6.93 -8.08 -10.20
CA THR A 118 6.49 -9.39 -10.72
C THR A 118 5.11 -9.78 -10.24
N ASP A 119 4.63 -9.25 -9.12
CA ASP A 119 3.34 -9.61 -8.55
C ASP A 119 2.85 -8.49 -7.64
N VAL A 120 1.53 -8.32 -7.56
CA VAL A 120 0.89 -7.34 -6.67
C VAL A 120 -0.31 -8.02 -6.02
N ARG A 121 -0.36 -8.02 -4.69
CA ARG A 121 -1.46 -8.61 -3.92
C ARG A 121 -1.90 -7.67 -2.82
N SER A 122 -3.17 -7.76 -2.45
CA SER A 122 -3.73 -6.96 -1.36
C SER A 122 -4.20 -7.86 -0.23
N TRP A 123 -4.03 -7.39 1.00
CA TRP A 123 -4.29 -8.17 2.21
C TRP A 123 -5.04 -7.33 3.22
N GLU A 124 -5.93 -7.98 3.96
CA GLU A 124 -6.63 -7.36 5.09
C GLU A 124 -6.31 -8.11 6.38
N MET A 125 -6.12 -7.36 7.46
CA MET A 125 -5.86 -7.93 8.78
C MET A 125 -7.17 -8.41 9.41
N GLU A 126 -7.17 -9.63 9.98
CA GLU A 126 -8.29 -10.11 10.79
C GLU A 126 -8.55 -9.14 11.95
N ALA A 127 -9.82 -9.06 12.38
CA ALA A 127 -10.21 -8.17 13.48
C ALA A 127 -9.46 -8.47 14.78
N ASP A 128 -9.16 -9.74 15.03
CA ASP A 128 -8.41 -10.18 16.22
C ASP A 128 -6.88 -10.07 16.03
N ARG A 129 -6.43 -9.58 14.88
CA ARG A 129 -5.02 -9.40 14.53
C ARG A 129 -4.22 -10.69 14.47
N SER A 130 -4.87 -11.82 14.25
CA SER A 130 -4.20 -13.12 14.23
C SER A 130 -3.49 -13.39 12.89
N ARG A 131 -4.03 -12.87 11.78
CA ARG A 131 -3.50 -13.14 10.44
C ARG A 131 -4.02 -12.14 9.42
N PHE A 132 -3.34 -12.11 8.27
CA PHE A 132 -3.84 -11.46 7.06
C PHE A 132 -4.66 -12.44 6.23
N ASN A 133 -5.67 -11.91 5.55
CA ASN A 133 -6.41 -12.62 4.51
C ASN A 133 -6.21 -11.88 3.20
N GLU A 134 -5.94 -12.61 2.13
CA GLU A 134 -5.83 -12.00 0.82
C GLU A 134 -7.21 -11.52 0.36
N GLU A 135 -7.26 -10.30 -0.19
CA GLU A 135 -8.47 -9.76 -0.77
C GLU A 135 -8.31 -9.55 -2.27
N GLU A 136 -9.43 -9.56 -2.99
CA GLU A 136 -9.43 -9.35 -4.43
C GLU A 136 -9.13 -7.88 -4.77
N ILE A 137 -8.28 -7.67 -5.79
CA ILE A 137 -8.04 -6.35 -6.37
C ILE A 137 -8.95 -6.23 -7.60
N LEU A 138 -9.87 -5.26 -7.55
CA LEU A 138 -10.83 -5.03 -8.63
C LEU A 138 -10.35 -3.87 -9.51
N PRO A 139 -10.44 -4.00 -10.84
CA PRO A 139 -10.09 -2.88 -11.71
C PRO A 139 -11.19 -1.81 -11.66
N LEU A 140 -10.79 -0.55 -11.76
CA LEU A 140 -11.71 0.57 -11.97
C LEU A 140 -11.52 1.12 -13.37
N PRO A 141 -12.60 1.50 -14.06
CA PRO A 141 -12.49 2.19 -15.34
C PRO A 141 -11.75 3.53 -15.17
N LEU A 142 -11.02 3.95 -16.21
CA LEU A 142 -10.43 5.28 -16.25
C LEU A 142 -11.56 6.32 -16.19
N GLY A 143 -11.35 7.36 -15.41
CA GLY A 143 -12.36 8.40 -15.22
C GLY A 143 -13.26 8.15 -14.02
N GLU A 144 -13.21 6.99 -13.38
CA GLU A 144 -13.87 6.72 -12.11
C GLU A 144 -13.01 7.35 -11.00
N GLY A 145 -13.22 8.60 -10.78
CA GLY A 145 -12.49 9.35 -9.78
C GLY A 145 -13.43 10.12 -8.90
N PRO A 146 -12.91 10.99 -8.03
CA PRO A 146 -13.72 11.89 -7.21
C PRO A 146 -14.28 12.99 -8.11
N GLY A 147 -15.09 12.58 -9.01
CA GLY A 147 -15.68 13.46 -10.03
C GLY A 147 -16.78 14.28 -9.49
#